data_eb115f09507907b93f53dd8e43be55e6
#
_entry.id   eb115f09507907b93f53dd8e43be55e6
#
_cell.length_a   1.000
_cell.length_b   1.000
_cell.length_c   1.000
_cell.angle_alpha   90.00
_cell.angle_beta   90.00
_cell.angle_gamma   90.00
#
_symmetry.space_group_name_H-M   'P 1'
#
loop_
_entity.id
_entity.type
_entity.pdbx_description
1 polymer ?
#
loop_
_entity_poly.entity_id
_entity_poly.type
_entity_poly.pdbx_seq_one_letter_code
_entity_poly.pdbx_strand_id
1 'polypeptide(L)'
;MQRLVEQPTDNGEVFTGPTCVGRVHYHLSVYQHFSDAEDESVPANLEVEGRIAALDGLDLDALHRRGSELTLRLADGRVLDFWLTDADGRIRSTGRGLYHG
;
A
#
# COMPACT_ATOMS: atom_id res chain seq x y z
N MET A 1 -11.26 15.56 8.28
CA MET A 1 -11.09 15.96 6.87
C MET A 1 -9.93 15.18 6.27
N GLN A 2 -10.12 14.69 5.06
CA GLN A 2 -9.14 13.87 4.37
C GLN A 2 -8.60 14.62 3.16
N ARG A 3 -7.29 14.59 2.97
CA ARG A 3 -6.64 15.27 1.87
C ARG A 3 -5.76 14.30 1.08
N LEU A 4 -5.94 14.29 -0.23
CA LEU A 4 -5.06 13.55 -1.13
C LEU A 4 -3.70 14.23 -1.19
N VAL A 5 -2.65 13.50 -0.83
CA VAL A 5 -1.27 14.02 -0.78
C VAL A 5 -0.51 13.69 -2.05
N GLU A 6 -0.60 12.44 -2.51
CA GLU A 6 0.07 11.99 -3.72
C GLU A 6 -0.59 10.73 -4.27
N GLN A 7 -0.30 10.43 -5.54
CA GLN A 7 -0.81 9.24 -6.21
C GLN A 7 0.32 8.52 -6.94
N PRO A 8 1.20 7.82 -6.21
CA PRO A 8 2.29 7.10 -6.86
C PRO A 8 1.77 5.99 -7.77
N THR A 9 2.31 5.94 -8.98
CA THR A 9 1.95 4.93 -9.97
C THR A 9 3.21 4.47 -10.68
N ASP A 10 3.53 3.18 -10.59
CA ASP A 10 4.71 2.59 -11.22
C ASP A 10 4.66 1.07 -11.01
N ASN A 11 5.76 0.41 -11.33
CA ASN A 11 5.94 -1.01 -11.05
C ASN A 11 6.73 -1.20 -9.77
N GLY A 12 6.37 -2.21 -9.00
CA GLY A 12 7.04 -2.52 -7.75
C GLY A 12 7.07 -4.02 -7.48
N GLU A 13 7.62 -4.38 -6.32
CA GLU A 13 7.76 -5.77 -5.90
C GLU A 13 6.96 -6.03 -4.65
N VAL A 14 6.29 -7.19 -4.60
CA VAL A 14 5.51 -7.62 -3.45
C VAL A 14 6.28 -8.70 -2.68
N PHE A 15 6.29 -8.57 -1.36
CA PHE A 15 6.99 -9.48 -0.47
C PHE A 15 6.03 -10.06 0.57
N THR A 16 6.28 -11.32 0.94
CA THR A 16 5.74 -11.92 2.16
C THR A 16 6.92 -12.14 3.10
N GLY A 17 7.00 -11.31 4.16
CA GLY A 17 8.20 -11.29 4.99
C GLY A 17 9.42 -10.91 4.14
N PRO A 18 10.52 -11.67 4.18
CA PRO A 18 11.71 -11.38 3.38
C PRO A 18 11.65 -11.92 1.95
N THR A 19 10.59 -12.62 1.58
CA THR A 19 10.50 -13.34 0.30
C THR A 19 9.74 -12.52 -0.73
N CYS A 20 10.39 -12.20 -1.85
CA CYS A 20 9.72 -11.59 -2.99
C CYS A 20 8.84 -12.62 -3.68
N VAL A 21 7.54 -12.34 -3.78
CA VAL A 21 6.58 -13.24 -4.42
C VAL A 21 6.23 -12.86 -5.84
N GLY A 22 6.57 -11.64 -6.26
CA GLY A 22 6.33 -11.21 -7.63
C GLY A 22 6.34 -9.71 -7.79
N ARG A 23 6.07 -9.28 -9.02
CA ARG A 23 6.01 -7.87 -9.37
C ARG A 23 4.59 -7.46 -9.70
N VAL A 24 4.29 -6.22 -9.45
CA VAL A 24 2.99 -5.63 -9.73
C VAL A 24 3.15 -4.23 -10.32
N HIS A 25 2.12 -3.81 -11.04
CA HIS A 25 1.93 -2.40 -11.34
C HIS A 25 1.00 -1.85 -10.28
N TYR A 26 1.39 -0.78 -9.60
CA TYR A 26 0.59 -0.20 -8.54
C TYR A 26 0.06 1.18 -8.93
N HIS A 27 -1.12 1.48 -8.42
CA HIS A 27 -1.71 2.80 -8.47
C HIS A 27 -2.22 3.09 -7.07
N LEU A 28 -1.52 3.96 -6.35
CA LEU A 28 -1.81 4.23 -4.95
C LEU A 28 -2.37 5.63 -4.79
N SER A 29 -3.17 5.81 -3.76
CA SER A 29 -3.65 7.12 -3.32
C SER A 29 -3.29 7.29 -1.86
N VAL A 30 -2.48 8.29 -1.56
CA VAL A 30 -2.03 8.60 -0.21
C VAL A 30 -2.86 9.74 0.33
N TYR A 31 -3.55 9.49 1.43
CA TYR A 31 -4.40 10.48 2.08
C TYR A 31 -3.84 10.85 3.45
N GLN A 32 -3.91 12.12 3.75
CA GLN A 32 -3.64 12.61 5.09
C GLN A 32 -4.95 12.94 5.77
N HIS A 33 -5.18 12.34 6.94
CA HIS A 33 -6.31 12.68 7.78
C HIS A 33 -5.93 13.82 8.71
N PHE A 34 -6.73 14.85 8.72
CA PHE A 34 -6.60 15.92 9.71
C PHE A 34 -7.64 15.66 10.79
N SER A 35 -7.18 15.45 12.03
CA SER A 35 -8.11 15.37 13.12
C SER A 35 -8.60 16.78 13.45
N ASP A 36 -9.83 16.89 13.90
CA ASP A 36 -10.38 18.16 14.42
C ASP A 36 -9.79 18.50 15.78
N ALA A 37 -8.83 17.73 16.27
CA ALA A 37 -8.15 18.01 17.51
C ALA A 37 -7.40 19.34 17.39
N GLU A 38 -7.38 20.07 18.48
CA GLU A 38 -6.78 21.40 18.55
C GLU A 38 -5.28 21.40 18.33
N ASP A 39 -4.65 20.26 18.38
CA ASP A 39 -3.22 20.15 18.19
C ASP A 39 -2.87 19.86 16.72
N GLU A 40 -2.69 20.92 15.99
CA GLU A 40 -2.33 20.88 14.59
C GLU A 40 -0.89 20.43 14.35
N SER A 41 -0.08 20.29 15.40
CA SER A 41 1.32 19.94 15.27
C SER A 41 1.55 18.46 15.05
N VAL A 42 0.56 17.61 15.32
CA VAL A 42 0.67 16.18 15.11
C VAL A 42 -0.01 15.82 13.80
N PRO A 43 0.77 15.45 12.76
CA PRO A 43 0.15 15.00 11.53
C PRO A 43 -0.68 13.75 11.84
N ALA A 44 -1.94 13.80 11.51
CA ALA A 44 -2.79 12.62 11.59
C ALA A 44 -2.24 11.54 10.66
N ASN A 45 -2.59 10.31 10.92
CA ASN A 45 -2.09 9.15 10.19
C ASN A 45 -2.26 9.31 8.68
N LEU A 46 -1.24 8.91 7.94
CA LEU A 46 -1.35 8.74 6.51
C LEU A 46 -2.07 7.43 6.23
N GLU A 47 -3.04 7.46 5.35
CA GLU A 47 -3.73 6.28 4.87
C GLU A 47 -3.42 6.10 3.39
N VAL A 48 -3.06 4.88 3.02
CA VAL A 48 -2.79 4.54 1.62
C VAL A 48 -3.78 3.48 1.19
N GLU A 49 -4.43 3.73 0.07
CA GLU A 49 -5.28 2.74 -0.58
C GLU A 49 -5.00 2.77 -2.07
N GLY A 50 -5.47 1.78 -2.80
CA GLY A 50 -5.28 1.75 -4.24
C GLY A 50 -5.44 0.36 -4.80
N ARG A 51 -4.75 0.13 -5.91
CA ARG A 51 -4.80 -1.14 -6.64
C ARG A 51 -3.43 -1.58 -7.06
N ILE A 52 -3.27 -2.91 -7.11
CA ILE A 52 -2.13 -3.53 -7.75
C ILE A 52 -2.63 -4.47 -8.84
N ALA A 53 -1.88 -4.53 -9.94
CA ALA A 53 -2.13 -5.45 -11.05
C ALA A 53 -0.94 -6.38 -11.16
N ALA A 54 -1.20 -7.68 -11.21
CA ALA A 54 -0.13 -8.67 -11.27
C ALA A 54 0.65 -8.57 -12.56
N LEU A 55 1.96 -8.65 -12.45
CA LEU A 55 2.88 -8.81 -13.55
C LEU A 55 3.50 -10.22 -13.44
N ASP A 56 4.00 -10.75 -14.55
CA ASP A 56 4.73 -12.01 -14.57
C ASP A 56 3.99 -13.22 -13.94
N GLY A 57 2.65 -13.20 -13.98
CA GLY A 57 1.86 -14.35 -13.54
C GLY A 57 1.64 -14.46 -12.04
N LEU A 58 1.90 -13.41 -11.27
CA LEU A 58 1.61 -13.41 -9.83
C LEU A 58 0.12 -13.64 -9.59
N ASP A 59 -0.21 -14.57 -8.69
CA ASP A 59 -1.59 -14.93 -8.36
C ASP A 59 -2.11 -14.12 -7.18
N LEU A 60 -2.82 -13.02 -7.47
CA LEU A 60 -3.40 -12.16 -6.43
C LEU A 60 -4.51 -12.84 -5.65
N ASP A 61 -5.27 -13.74 -6.29
CA ASP A 61 -6.33 -14.48 -5.60
C ASP A 61 -5.75 -15.37 -4.51
N ALA A 62 -4.65 -16.06 -4.80
CA ALA A 62 -3.97 -16.87 -3.82
C ALA A 62 -3.44 -16.03 -2.64
N LEU A 63 -2.88 -14.86 -2.92
CA LEU A 63 -2.40 -13.95 -1.88
C LEU A 63 -3.56 -13.43 -1.02
N HIS A 64 -4.67 -13.09 -1.64
CA HIS A 64 -5.86 -12.63 -0.93
C HIS A 64 -6.41 -13.72 0.00
N ARG A 65 -6.47 -14.96 -0.48
CA ARG A 65 -6.96 -16.08 0.33
C ARG A 65 -6.09 -16.40 1.54
N ARG A 66 -4.79 -16.11 1.46
CA ARG A 66 -3.89 -16.31 2.61
C ARG A 66 -4.17 -15.33 3.74
N GLY A 67 -4.72 -14.15 3.43
CA GLY A 67 -5.11 -13.17 4.43
C GLY A 67 -3.94 -12.57 5.22
N SER A 68 -2.72 -12.72 4.75
CA SER A 68 -1.53 -12.21 5.42
C SER A 68 -1.22 -10.78 5.02
N GLU A 69 -0.56 -10.06 5.93
CA GLU A 69 0.01 -8.76 5.61
C GLU A 69 1.10 -8.92 4.57
N LEU A 70 1.11 -8.02 3.59
CA LEU A 70 2.08 -8.01 2.50
C LEU A 70 2.86 -6.72 2.52
N THR A 71 4.00 -6.72 1.85
CA THR A 71 4.85 -5.53 1.72
C THR A 71 5.07 -5.22 0.25
N LEU A 72 4.85 -3.97 -0.14
CA LEU A 72 5.12 -3.47 -1.47
C LEU A 72 6.34 -2.57 -1.42
N ARG A 73 7.34 -2.86 -2.27
CA ARG A 73 8.46 -1.95 -2.49
C ARG A 73 8.16 -1.14 -3.74
N LEU A 74 8.09 0.17 -3.58
CA LEU A 74 7.85 1.09 -4.69
C LEU A 74 9.11 1.31 -5.51
N ALA A 75 8.93 1.83 -6.73
CA ALA A 75 10.04 2.09 -7.65
C ALA A 75 11.06 3.09 -7.08
N ASP A 76 10.62 4.00 -6.22
CA ASP A 76 11.49 5.00 -5.58
C ASP A 76 12.16 4.51 -4.30
N GLY A 77 11.96 3.25 -3.92
CA GLY A 77 12.55 2.65 -2.73
C GLY A 77 11.71 2.74 -1.46
N ARG A 78 10.61 3.47 -1.49
CA ARG A 78 9.68 3.49 -0.35
C ARG A 78 8.98 2.14 -0.24
N VAL A 79 8.45 1.86 0.94
CA VAL A 79 7.84 0.58 1.28
C VAL A 79 6.46 0.83 1.88
N LEU A 80 5.52 -0.07 1.58
CA LEU A 80 4.17 -0.03 2.10
C LEU A 80 3.77 -1.40 2.61
N ASP A 81 3.39 -1.49 3.88
CA ASP A 81 2.74 -2.68 4.41
C ASP A 81 1.24 -2.57 4.15
N PHE A 82 0.65 -3.61 3.61
CA PHE A 82 -0.74 -3.55 3.14
C PHE A 82 -1.46 -4.88 3.26
N TRP A 83 -2.79 -4.80 3.14
CA TRP A 83 -3.67 -5.94 2.99
C TRP A 83 -4.28 -5.93 1.62
N LEU A 84 -4.44 -7.09 1.01
CA LEU A 84 -5.34 -7.25 -0.13
C LEU A 84 -6.77 -7.31 0.39
N THR A 85 -7.62 -6.40 -0.05
CA THR A 85 -9.01 -6.35 0.41
C THR A 85 -9.94 -7.14 -0.48
N ASP A 86 -9.51 -7.48 -1.71
CA ASP A 86 -10.23 -8.39 -2.59
C ASP A 86 -9.27 -9.06 -3.58
N ALA A 87 -9.78 -9.98 -4.36
CA ALA A 87 -9.00 -10.74 -5.34
C ALA A 87 -8.66 -9.94 -6.59
N ASP A 88 -9.29 -8.78 -6.79
CA ASP A 88 -9.04 -7.91 -7.95
C ASP A 88 -7.81 -7.03 -7.77
N GLY A 89 -7.20 -7.06 -6.62
CA GLY A 89 -5.98 -6.31 -6.34
C GLY A 89 -6.19 -5.00 -5.61
N ARG A 90 -7.35 -4.77 -5.01
CA ARG A 90 -7.53 -3.62 -4.13
C ARG A 90 -6.74 -3.81 -2.86
N ILE A 91 -6.07 -2.76 -2.44
CA ILE A 91 -5.22 -2.79 -1.26
C ILE A 91 -5.53 -1.66 -0.32
N ARG A 92 -5.17 -1.87 0.95
CA ARG A 92 -5.26 -0.86 1.99
C ARG A 92 -4.06 -1.00 2.91
N SER A 93 -3.48 0.13 3.29
CA SER A 93 -2.34 0.13 4.21
C SER A 93 -2.75 -0.36 5.61
N THR A 94 -1.77 -0.93 6.31
CA THR A 94 -1.98 -1.45 7.67
C THR A 94 -1.86 -0.37 8.75
N GLY A 95 -1.66 0.89 8.36
CA GLY A 95 -1.65 2.02 9.27
C GLY A 95 -0.35 2.81 9.32
N ARG A 96 0.76 2.25 8.82
CA ARG A 96 2.05 2.94 8.84
C ARG A 96 2.22 3.93 7.69
N GLY A 97 1.50 3.73 6.59
CA GLY A 97 1.68 4.51 5.37
C GLY A 97 2.99 4.16 4.66
N LEU A 98 3.43 5.04 3.78
CA LEU A 98 4.69 4.85 3.05
C LEU A 98 5.87 5.20 3.95
N TYR A 99 6.92 4.38 3.91
CA TYR A 99 8.13 4.61 4.69
C TYR A 99 9.35 4.09 3.93
N HIS A 100 10.54 4.50 4.37
CA HIS A 100 11.80 3.98 3.85
C HIS A 100 12.23 2.78 4.69
N GLY A 101 12.30 1.66 4.03
CA GLY A 101 12.67 0.41 4.67
C GLY A 101 14.15 0.09 4.60
#